data_a34bc1c50aacb4cb34ef5ff9c9d5a3d0
#
_entry.id   a34bc1c50aacb4cb34ef5ff9c9d5a3d0
#
_cell.length_a   1.000
_cell.length_b   1.000
_cell.length_c   1.000
_cell.angle_alpha   90.00
_cell.angle_beta   90.00
_cell.angle_gamma   90.00
#
_symmetry.space_group_name_H-M   'P 1'
#
loop_
_entity.id
_entity.type
_entity.pdbx_description
1 polymer ?
#
loop_
_entity_poly.entity_id
_entity_poly.type
_entity_poly.pdbx_seq_one_letter_code
_entity_poly.pdbx_strand_id
1 'polypeptide(L)'
;MSKYPLANVHPDAQIGNDVIIEPFATIKADVVIGDGCWIGPNSIIWEGARLGKNVKVFPGASISSIPQDLKFAGEKTETFIGDNTVIREFVTISRGTADKHRTEIGSNCLLMAYVHIAHDCTIGNNCIFANAVQVAGHVVIEDWAIIGGSSAVHQFVKVGAHVMVSGGSLVRKDIP
;
A
#
# COMPACT_ATOMS: atom_id res chain seq x y z
N MET A 1 -23.62 -20.93 1.33
CA MET A 1 -23.14 -19.95 2.32
C MET A 1 -21.99 -19.19 1.71
N SER A 2 -21.88 -17.88 1.94
CA SER A 2 -20.73 -17.09 1.48
C SER A 2 -19.44 -17.68 2.07
N LYS A 3 -18.38 -17.74 1.29
CA LYS A 3 -17.04 -18.16 1.76
C LYS A 3 -16.52 -17.22 2.89
N TYR A 4 -17.01 -15.98 2.92
CA TYR A 4 -16.61 -14.93 3.86
C TYR A 4 -17.87 -14.32 4.53
N PRO A 5 -18.48 -14.98 5.51
CA PRO A 5 -19.88 -14.71 5.93
C PRO A 5 -20.10 -13.33 6.56
N LEU A 6 -19.09 -12.68 7.09
CA LEU A 6 -19.21 -11.35 7.72
C LEU A 6 -18.39 -10.26 7.00
N ALA A 7 -17.75 -10.58 5.89
CA ALA A 7 -17.05 -9.63 5.06
C ALA A 7 -17.92 -9.18 3.88
N ASN A 8 -17.73 -7.94 3.44
CA ASN A 8 -18.38 -7.41 2.25
C ASN A 8 -17.43 -7.57 1.04
N VAL A 9 -17.61 -8.64 0.28
CA VAL A 9 -16.76 -8.93 -0.90
C VAL A 9 -17.59 -8.75 -2.16
N HIS A 10 -17.17 -7.82 -3.03
CA HIS A 10 -17.85 -7.58 -4.31
C HIS A 10 -17.71 -8.81 -5.21
N PRO A 11 -18.77 -9.22 -5.93
CA PRO A 11 -18.75 -10.42 -6.77
C PRO A 11 -17.73 -10.37 -7.91
N ASP A 12 -17.36 -9.19 -8.38
CA ASP A 12 -16.35 -9.00 -9.44
C ASP A 12 -14.91 -8.98 -8.92
N ALA A 13 -14.70 -9.09 -7.60
CA ALA A 13 -13.37 -9.21 -7.04
C ALA A 13 -12.78 -10.60 -7.34
N GLN A 14 -11.55 -10.64 -7.81
CA GLN A 14 -10.81 -11.86 -8.10
C GLN A 14 -9.98 -12.27 -6.89
N ILE A 15 -10.41 -13.36 -6.24
CA ILE A 15 -9.78 -13.84 -5.00
C ILE A 15 -9.07 -15.16 -5.28
N GLY A 16 -7.79 -15.21 -4.99
CA GLY A 16 -6.95 -16.40 -5.16
C GLY A 16 -7.29 -17.55 -4.20
N ASN A 17 -6.44 -18.59 -4.23
CA ASN A 17 -6.59 -19.75 -3.36
C ASN A 17 -6.08 -19.44 -1.95
N ASP A 18 -6.63 -20.11 -0.95
CA ASP A 18 -6.22 -20.05 0.46
C ASP A 18 -6.19 -18.62 1.05
N VAL A 19 -6.97 -17.71 0.46
CA VAL A 19 -7.14 -16.35 0.98
C VAL A 19 -8.10 -16.37 2.16
N ILE A 20 -7.69 -15.72 3.24
CA ILE A 20 -8.50 -15.49 4.44
C ILE A 20 -8.95 -14.03 4.43
N ILE A 21 -10.25 -13.79 4.51
CA ILE A 21 -10.82 -12.44 4.65
C ILE A 21 -11.62 -12.43 5.95
N GLU A 22 -11.16 -11.64 6.89
CA GLU A 22 -11.71 -11.55 8.24
C GLU A 22 -13.03 -10.75 8.27
N PRO A 23 -13.83 -10.88 9.34
CA PRO A 23 -15.08 -10.15 9.49
C PRO A 23 -14.94 -8.64 9.32
N PHE A 24 -15.96 -8.04 8.71
CA PHE A 24 -16.08 -6.59 8.46
C PHE A 24 -15.02 -5.99 7.50
N ALA A 25 -14.19 -6.81 6.89
CA ALA A 25 -13.37 -6.35 5.77
C ALA A 25 -14.26 -6.04 4.56
N THR A 26 -13.89 -5.02 3.79
CA THR A 26 -14.59 -4.63 2.56
C THR A 26 -13.65 -4.75 1.37
N ILE A 27 -14.04 -5.57 0.40
CA ILE A 27 -13.32 -5.72 -0.88
C ILE A 27 -14.22 -5.17 -1.99
N LYS A 28 -13.75 -4.16 -2.69
CA LYS A 28 -14.49 -3.49 -3.76
C LYS A 28 -14.42 -4.25 -5.09
N ALA A 29 -15.14 -3.76 -6.10
CA ALA A 29 -15.00 -4.23 -7.47
C ALA A 29 -13.58 -3.99 -8.02
N ASP A 30 -13.22 -4.64 -9.13
CA ASP A 30 -11.91 -4.45 -9.79
C ASP A 30 -10.70 -4.61 -8.83
N VAL A 31 -10.79 -5.57 -7.89
CA VAL A 31 -9.72 -5.95 -6.97
C VAL A 31 -9.21 -7.33 -7.34
N VAL A 32 -7.89 -7.50 -7.32
CA VAL A 32 -7.24 -8.81 -7.47
C VAL A 32 -6.41 -9.09 -6.20
N ILE A 33 -6.66 -10.23 -5.56
CA ILE A 33 -5.92 -10.70 -4.38
C ILE A 33 -5.30 -12.05 -4.71
N GLY A 34 -3.96 -12.12 -4.65
CA GLY A 34 -3.19 -13.33 -4.90
C GLY A 34 -3.37 -14.40 -3.82
N ASP A 35 -2.83 -15.59 -4.10
CA ASP A 35 -2.95 -16.75 -3.23
C ASP A 35 -2.35 -16.51 -1.84
N GLY A 36 -2.93 -17.13 -0.80
CA GLY A 36 -2.40 -17.16 0.55
C GLY A 36 -2.45 -15.83 1.31
N CYS A 37 -3.13 -14.81 0.78
CA CYS A 37 -3.26 -13.52 1.45
C CYS A 37 -4.14 -13.61 2.71
N TRP A 38 -3.84 -12.76 3.68
CA TRP A 38 -4.67 -12.53 4.86
C TRP A 38 -5.12 -11.07 4.92
N ILE A 39 -6.42 -10.87 4.92
CA ILE A 39 -7.05 -9.55 4.97
C ILE A 39 -7.75 -9.41 6.32
N GLY A 40 -7.19 -8.62 7.19
CA GLY A 40 -7.64 -8.41 8.57
C GLY A 40 -8.97 -7.68 8.67
N PRO A 41 -9.60 -7.73 9.84
CA PRO A 41 -10.92 -7.15 10.05
C PRO A 41 -10.92 -5.63 9.89
N ASN A 42 -12.07 -5.09 9.44
CA ASN A 42 -12.28 -3.64 9.22
C ASN A 42 -11.29 -2.99 8.23
N SER A 43 -10.55 -3.76 7.44
CA SER A 43 -9.73 -3.21 6.36
C SER A 43 -10.55 -2.99 5.10
N ILE A 44 -10.12 -2.06 4.26
CA ILE A 44 -10.80 -1.75 3.00
C ILE A 44 -9.81 -1.89 1.86
N ILE A 45 -10.15 -2.73 0.89
CA ILE A 45 -9.42 -2.87 -0.38
C ILE A 45 -10.27 -2.23 -1.46
N TRP A 46 -9.83 -1.08 -1.95
CA TRP A 46 -10.54 -0.29 -2.94
C TRP A 46 -10.28 -0.77 -4.36
N GLU A 47 -11.08 -0.26 -5.31
CA GLU A 47 -10.95 -0.51 -6.73
C GLU A 47 -9.52 -0.23 -7.23
N GLY A 48 -9.04 -1.03 -8.16
CA GLY A 48 -7.69 -0.91 -8.72
C GLY A 48 -6.58 -1.55 -7.87
N ALA A 49 -6.90 -2.17 -6.73
CA ALA A 49 -5.89 -2.89 -5.96
C ALA A 49 -5.50 -4.22 -6.60
N ARG A 50 -4.20 -4.48 -6.68
CA ARG A 50 -3.57 -5.69 -7.20
C ARG A 50 -2.58 -6.22 -6.16
N LEU A 51 -3.00 -7.14 -5.32
CA LEU A 51 -2.18 -7.74 -4.28
C LEU A 51 -1.54 -9.02 -4.82
N GLY A 52 -0.23 -9.16 -4.65
CA GLY A 52 0.52 -10.36 -4.92
C GLY A 52 0.18 -11.50 -3.95
N LYS A 53 1.06 -12.50 -3.84
CA LYS A 53 0.85 -13.67 -2.98
C LYS A 53 1.29 -13.40 -1.55
N ASN A 54 0.64 -14.07 -0.59
CA ASN A 54 0.99 -14.04 0.83
C ASN A 54 1.04 -12.62 1.44
N VAL A 55 0.35 -11.65 0.86
CA VAL A 55 0.26 -10.30 1.42
C VAL A 55 -0.59 -10.35 2.69
N LYS A 56 -0.14 -9.66 3.74
CA LYS A 56 -0.88 -9.54 5.00
C LYS A 56 -1.33 -8.09 5.20
N VAL A 57 -2.62 -7.88 5.28
CA VAL A 57 -3.24 -6.57 5.53
C VAL A 57 -3.87 -6.58 6.91
N PHE A 58 -3.36 -5.75 7.80
CA PHE A 58 -3.81 -5.67 9.20
C PHE A 58 -5.01 -4.75 9.39
N PRO A 59 -5.70 -4.82 10.55
CA PRO A 59 -6.96 -4.13 10.77
C PRO A 59 -6.91 -2.62 10.48
N GLY A 60 -7.99 -2.10 9.87
CA GLY A 60 -8.15 -0.68 9.60
C GLY A 60 -7.30 -0.11 8.48
N ALA A 61 -6.50 -0.93 7.79
CA ALA A 61 -5.76 -0.48 6.63
C ALA A 61 -6.68 -0.16 5.44
N SER A 62 -6.31 0.85 4.64
CA SER A 62 -7.04 1.32 3.47
C SER A 62 -6.13 1.29 2.25
N ILE A 63 -6.35 0.34 1.36
CA ILE A 63 -5.47 0.05 0.22
C ILE A 63 -6.13 0.49 -1.08
N SER A 64 -5.39 1.23 -1.92
CA SER A 64 -5.87 1.77 -3.20
C SER A 64 -6.97 2.83 -3.05
N SER A 65 -6.91 3.61 -1.97
CA SER A 65 -7.84 4.72 -1.77
C SER A 65 -7.68 5.80 -2.84
N ILE A 66 -8.72 6.60 -3.01
CA ILE A 66 -8.69 7.77 -3.90
C ILE A 66 -7.53 8.69 -3.49
N PRO A 67 -6.70 9.15 -4.44
CA PRO A 67 -5.63 10.10 -4.17
C PRO A 67 -6.11 11.37 -3.48
N GLN A 68 -5.34 11.86 -2.51
CA GLN A 68 -5.58 13.16 -1.88
C GLN A 68 -4.93 14.28 -2.73
N ASP A 69 -5.17 14.25 -4.02
CA ASP A 69 -4.70 15.23 -4.99
C ASP A 69 -5.90 15.95 -5.61
N LEU A 70 -5.91 17.28 -5.53
CA LEU A 70 -6.98 18.11 -6.09
C LEU A 70 -7.12 17.99 -7.63
N LYS A 71 -6.10 17.48 -8.31
CA LYS A 71 -6.13 17.23 -9.75
C LYS A 71 -6.77 15.90 -10.13
N PHE A 72 -6.95 14.98 -9.18
CA PHE A 72 -7.57 13.69 -9.45
C PHE A 72 -9.02 13.88 -9.91
N ALA A 73 -9.33 13.42 -11.10
CA ALA A 73 -10.63 13.61 -11.75
C ALA A 73 -11.47 12.31 -11.82
N GLY A 74 -11.07 11.26 -11.13
CA GLY A 74 -11.77 9.96 -11.13
C GLY A 74 -11.25 8.98 -12.18
N GLU A 75 -10.07 9.21 -12.73
CA GLU A 75 -9.43 8.33 -13.70
C GLU A 75 -9.19 6.92 -13.13
N LYS A 76 -9.25 5.93 -14.04
CA LYS A 76 -9.01 4.53 -13.67
C LYS A 76 -7.51 4.32 -13.44
N THR A 77 -7.13 4.12 -12.19
CA THR A 77 -5.75 3.95 -11.74
C THR A 77 -5.63 2.82 -10.74
N GLU A 78 -4.41 2.36 -10.48
CA GLU A 78 -4.16 1.12 -9.76
C GLU A 78 -3.16 1.28 -8.61
N THR A 79 -3.14 0.27 -7.73
CA THR A 79 -2.12 0.07 -6.70
C THR A 79 -1.62 -1.36 -6.77
N PHE A 80 -0.32 -1.56 -6.94
CA PHE A 80 0.33 -2.87 -6.94
C PHE A 80 1.07 -3.09 -5.63
N ILE A 81 0.85 -4.25 -5.02
CA ILE A 81 1.54 -4.70 -3.81
C ILE A 81 2.22 -6.03 -4.12
N GLY A 82 3.53 -6.08 -4.01
CA GLY A 82 4.32 -7.28 -4.25
C GLY A 82 4.14 -8.37 -3.19
N ASP A 83 4.62 -9.56 -3.51
CA ASP A 83 4.47 -10.77 -2.69
C ASP A 83 5.07 -10.62 -1.29
N ASN A 84 4.49 -11.31 -0.30
CA ASN A 84 4.95 -11.39 1.08
C ASN A 84 5.04 -10.02 1.80
N THR A 85 4.49 -8.97 1.26
CA THR A 85 4.49 -7.64 1.88
C THR A 85 3.50 -7.61 3.04
N VAL A 86 3.93 -7.00 4.15
CA VAL A 86 3.14 -6.86 5.38
C VAL A 86 2.72 -5.41 5.55
N ILE A 87 1.41 -5.17 5.62
CA ILE A 87 0.79 -3.86 5.77
C ILE A 87 0.09 -3.83 7.12
N ARG A 88 0.64 -3.09 8.07
CA ARG A 88 0.17 -3.05 9.45
C ARG A 88 -1.05 -2.13 9.61
N GLU A 89 -1.48 -2.02 10.86
CA GLU A 89 -2.74 -1.36 11.25
C GLU A 89 -2.80 0.09 10.75
N PHE A 90 -3.95 0.48 10.23
CA PHE A 90 -4.26 1.85 9.79
C PHE A 90 -3.30 2.43 8.76
N VAL A 91 -2.58 1.60 8.04
CA VAL A 91 -1.80 2.04 6.87
C VAL A 91 -2.76 2.51 5.79
N THR A 92 -2.39 3.60 5.11
CA THR A 92 -3.14 4.10 3.97
C THR A 92 -2.25 4.15 2.73
N ILE A 93 -2.75 3.61 1.62
CA ILE A 93 -2.05 3.62 0.34
C ILE A 93 -3.00 4.15 -0.71
N SER A 94 -2.63 5.27 -1.36
CA SER A 94 -3.41 5.83 -2.45
C SER A 94 -3.05 5.16 -3.77
N ARG A 95 -4.04 4.99 -4.65
CA ARG A 95 -3.79 4.57 -6.04
C ARG A 95 -3.14 5.70 -6.83
N GLY A 96 -2.70 5.44 -8.06
CA GLY A 96 -2.07 6.43 -8.91
C GLY A 96 -3.02 7.54 -9.38
N THR A 97 -2.47 8.55 -10.04
CA THR A 97 -3.19 9.60 -10.77
C THR A 97 -3.01 9.44 -12.28
N ALA A 98 -3.49 10.41 -13.07
CA ALA A 98 -3.29 10.43 -14.51
C ALA A 98 -1.81 10.48 -14.95
N ASP A 99 -0.87 10.80 -14.04
CA ASP A 99 0.55 10.91 -14.36
C ASP A 99 1.20 9.53 -14.56
N LYS A 100 1.19 8.67 -13.53
CA LYS A 100 1.77 7.32 -13.63
C LYS A 100 0.72 6.20 -13.72
N HIS A 101 -0.55 6.51 -13.52
CA HIS A 101 -1.67 5.58 -13.47
C HIS A 101 -1.57 4.51 -12.38
N ARG A 102 -0.52 4.48 -11.59
CA ARG A 102 -0.32 3.47 -10.54
C ARG A 102 0.60 3.92 -9.42
N THR A 103 0.38 3.33 -8.25
CA THR A 103 1.30 3.31 -7.11
C THR A 103 1.82 1.88 -6.96
N GLU A 104 3.12 1.72 -6.78
CA GLU A 104 3.76 0.40 -6.72
C GLU A 104 4.52 0.22 -5.41
N ILE A 105 4.31 -0.91 -4.75
CA ILE A 105 5.07 -1.36 -3.58
C ILE A 105 5.61 -2.75 -3.89
N GLY A 106 6.91 -2.91 -3.76
CA GLY A 106 7.60 -4.17 -4.04
C GLY A 106 7.26 -5.30 -3.06
N SER A 107 7.98 -6.40 -3.21
CA SER A 107 7.82 -7.60 -2.41
C SER A 107 8.63 -7.55 -1.11
N ASN A 108 8.22 -8.35 -0.12
CA ASN A 108 8.89 -8.50 1.17
C ASN A 108 9.05 -7.18 1.95
N CYS A 109 8.17 -6.21 1.72
CA CYS A 109 8.18 -4.94 2.43
C CYS A 109 7.43 -5.03 3.77
N LEU A 110 7.80 -4.17 4.70
CA LEU A 110 7.07 -3.96 5.96
C LEU A 110 6.65 -2.50 6.08
N LEU A 111 5.35 -2.26 6.04
CA LEU A 111 4.75 -0.96 6.34
C LEU A 111 4.15 -1.05 7.74
N MET A 112 4.81 -0.42 8.73
CA MET A 112 4.33 -0.43 10.10
C MET A 112 3.11 0.47 10.28
N ALA A 113 2.49 0.43 11.46
CA ALA A 113 1.23 1.10 11.72
C ALA A 113 1.26 2.61 11.41
N TYR A 114 0.15 3.10 10.85
CA TYR A 114 -0.07 4.50 10.47
C TYR A 114 0.83 5.05 9.36
N VAL A 115 1.53 4.20 8.62
CA VAL A 115 2.28 4.63 7.42
C VAL A 115 1.31 5.12 6.36
N HIS A 116 1.66 6.20 5.69
CA HIS A 116 0.96 6.68 4.50
C HIS A 116 1.88 6.64 3.28
N ILE A 117 1.41 6.02 2.21
CA ILE A 117 2.02 6.08 0.88
C ILE A 117 1.05 6.79 -0.06
N ALA A 118 1.44 7.97 -0.54
CA ALA A 118 0.63 8.74 -1.48
C ALA A 118 0.68 8.14 -2.90
N HIS A 119 -0.03 8.79 -3.80
CA HIS A 119 -0.21 8.40 -5.20
C HIS A 119 1.10 8.43 -6.01
N ASP A 120 1.18 7.63 -7.05
CA ASP A 120 2.28 7.61 -8.03
C ASP A 120 3.67 7.30 -7.43
N CYS A 121 3.72 6.76 -6.22
CA CYS A 121 4.97 6.30 -5.59
C CYS A 121 5.45 4.98 -6.21
N THR A 122 6.77 4.81 -6.25
CA THR A 122 7.42 3.55 -6.62
C THR A 122 8.34 3.13 -5.48
N ILE A 123 7.98 2.05 -4.80
CA ILE A 123 8.72 1.48 -3.68
C ILE A 123 9.32 0.15 -4.11
N GLY A 124 10.62 0.00 -3.93
CA GLY A 124 11.34 -1.23 -4.22
C GLY A 124 11.03 -2.38 -3.27
N ASN A 125 11.81 -3.44 -3.36
CA ASN A 125 11.64 -4.64 -2.55
C ASN A 125 12.38 -4.53 -1.21
N ASN A 126 11.94 -5.33 -0.23
CA ASN A 126 12.59 -5.47 1.07
C ASN A 126 12.71 -4.14 1.86
N CYS A 127 11.86 -3.18 1.57
CA CYS A 127 11.84 -1.89 2.26
C CYS A 127 11.10 -1.97 3.60
N ILE A 128 11.54 -1.18 4.56
CA ILE A 128 10.91 -1.06 5.88
C ILE A 128 10.51 0.39 6.14
N PHE A 129 9.23 0.60 6.42
CA PHE A 129 8.69 1.88 6.86
C PHE A 129 8.25 1.74 8.31
N ALA A 130 8.94 2.42 9.21
CA ALA A 130 8.58 2.40 10.62
C ALA A 130 7.29 3.21 10.89
N ASN A 131 6.76 3.12 12.09
CA ASN A 131 5.48 3.72 12.45
C ASN A 131 5.33 5.18 12.04
N ALA A 132 4.17 5.54 11.51
CA ALA A 132 3.77 6.91 11.16
C ALA A 132 4.66 7.62 10.13
N VAL A 133 5.40 6.88 9.29
CA VAL A 133 6.11 7.47 8.14
C VAL A 133 5.10 8.01 7.14
N GLN A 134 5.36 9.20 6.60
CA GLN A 134 4.52 9.86 5.60
C GLN A 134 5.31 10.03 4.30
N VAL A 135 4.90 9.35 3.24
CA VAL A 135 5.51 9.42 1.91
C VAL A 135 4.57 10.18 0.98
N ALA A 136 5.01 11.36 0.54
CA ALA A 136 4.24 12.19 -0.39
C ALA A 136 4.25 11.62 -1.82
N GLY A 137 3.45 12.20 -2.72
CA GLY A 137 3.29 11.70 -4.09
C GLY A 137 4.57 11.69 -4.93
N HIS A 138 4.64 10.78 -5.89
CA HIS A 138 5.72 10.64 -6.87
C HIS A 138 7.10 10.28 -6.30
N VAL A 139 7.17 9.88 -5.04
CA VAL A 139 8.42 9.45 -4.40
C VAL A 139 8.88 8.11 -4.97
N VAL A 140 10.19 7.97 -5.14
CA VAL A 140 10.85 6.72 -5.50
C VAL A 140 11.73 6.29 -4.34
N ILE A 141 11.53 5.07 -3.84
CA ILE A 141 12.39 4.47 -2.79
C ILE A 141 12.90 3.14 -3.34
N GLU A 142 14.21 3.01 -3.43
CA GLU A 142 14.83 1.82 -3.98
C GLU A 142 14.90 0.67 -2.97
N ASP A 143 15.37 -0.50 -3.43
CA ASP A 143 15.39 -1.73 -2.64
C ASP A 143 16.18 -1.60 -1.32
N TRP A 144 15.71 -2.29 -0.28
CA TRP A 144 16.36 -2.39 1.03
C TRP A 144 16.45 -1.07 1.81
N ALA A 145 15.75 -0.03 1.41
CA ALA A 145 15.70 1.21 2.17
C ALA A 145 14.91 1.04 3.48
N ILE A 146 15.35 1.71 4.53
CA ILE A 146 14.68 1.77 5.82
C ILE A 146 14.33 3.22 6.15
N ILE A 147 13.05 3.51 6.34
CA ILE A 147 12.59 4.85 6.71
C ILE A 147 12.16 4.82 8.17
N GLY A 148 12.88 5.55 9.00
CA GLY A 148 12.66 5.62 10.44
C GLY A 148 11.33 6.31 10.80
N GLY A 149 10.75 5.92 11.93
CA GLY A 149 9.41 6.32 12.34
C GLY A 149 9.20 7.83 12.42
N SER A 150 7.97 8.26 12.17
CA SER A 150 7.57 9.69 12.16
C SER A 150 8.38 10.56 11.18
N SER A 151 9.03 9.98 10.20
CA SER A 151 9.70 10.71 9.12
C SER A 151 8.72 11.08 8.02
N ALA A 152 9.00 12.17 7.31
CA ALA A 152 8.25 12.60 6.14
C ALA A 152 9.18 12.74 4.93
N VAL A 153 8.75 12.16 3.79
CA VAL A 153 9.46 12.24 2.52
C VAL A 153 8.70 13.15 1.58
N HIS A 154 9.34 14.23 1.15
CA HIS A 154 8.72 15.24 0.27
C HIS A 154 8.46 14.65 -1.13
N GLN A 155 7.45 15.17 -1.80
CA GLN A 155 7.09 14.73 -3.16
C GLN A 155 8.28 14.81 -4.14
N PHE A 156 8.32 13.87 -5.07
CA PHE A 156 9.35 13.72 -6.12
C PHE A 156 10.75 13.34 -5.61
N VAL A 157 10.96 13.18 -4.31
CA VAL A 157 12.24 12.74 -3.75
C VAL A 157 12.54 11.30 -4.16
N LYS A 158 13.83 11.03 -4.41
CA LYS A 158 14.36 9.69 -4.59
C LYS A 158 15.23 9.30 -3.40
N VAL A 159 15.03 8.11 -2.89
CA VAL A 159 15.85 7.50 -1.83
C VAL A 159 16.51 6.26 -2.42
N GLY A 160 17.84 6.23 -2.43
CA GLY A 160 18.62 5.15 -2.99
C GLY A 160 18.53 3.84 -2.22
N ALA A 161 19.05 2.78 -2.82
CA ALA A 161 19.06 1.45 -2.24
C ALA A 161 19.92 1.39 -0.96
N HIS A 162 19.49 0.55 0.01
CA HIS A 162 20.17 0.35 1.28
C HIS A 162 20.31 1.62 2.17
N VAL A 163 19.64 2.70 1.81
CA VAL A 163 19.62 3.91 2.65
C VAL A 163 18.84 3.68 3.93
N MET A 164 19.36 4.18 5.04
CA MET A 164 18.65 4.27 6.31
C MET A 164 18.40 5.73 6.67
N VAL A 165 17.13 6.12 6.69
CA VAL A 165 16.68 7.43 7.17
C VAL A 165 16.35 7.32 8.66
N SER A 166 16.98 8.17 9.50
CA SER A 166 16.69 8.22 10.94
C SER A 166 15.26 8.66 11.22
N GLY A 167 14.70 8.22 12.35
CA GLY A 167 13.35 8.62 12.76
C GLY A 167 13.22 10.13 12.97
N GLY A 168 12.02 10.67 12.70
CA GLY A 168 11.73 12.11 12.83
C GLY A 168 12.36 12.98 11.75
N SER A 169 12.85 12.41 10.67
CA SER A 169 13.53 13.15 9.59
C SER A 169 12.54 13.78 8.62
N LEU A 170 12.90 14.97 8.10
CA LEU A 170 12.22 15.61 6.96
C LEU A 170 13.10 15.50 5.72
N VAL A 171 12.83 14.51 4.88
CA VAL A 171 13.58 14.25 3.66
C VAL A 171 13.06 15.14 2.54
N ARG A 172 13.82 16.18 2.19
CA ARG A 172 13.43 17.21 1.21
C ARG A 172 14.20 17.15 -0.08
N LYS A 173 15.25 16.35 -0.16
CA LYS A 173 16.13 16.18 -1.31
C LYS A 173 16.45 14.70 -1.48
N ASP A 174 16.88 14.35 -2.67
CA ASP A 174 17.33 13.00 -2.98
C ASP A 174 18.46 12.56 -2.05
N ILE A 175 18.42 11.29 -1.67
CA ILE A 175 19.45 10.59 -0.90
C ILE A 175 19.99 9.49 -1.80
N PRO A 176 21.25 9.59 -2.27
CA PRO A 176 21.84 8.59 -3.16
C PRO A 176 22.13 7.25 -2.49
#